data_38f33600acb9b520ae40c95132e77b2f
#
_entry.id   38f33600acb9b520ae40c95132e77b2f
#
_cell.length_a   1.000
_cell.length_b   1.000
_cell.length_c   1.000
_cell.angle_alpha   90.00
_cell.angle_beta   90.00
_cell.angle_gamma   90.00
#
_symmetry.space_group_name_H-M   'P 1'
#
loop_
_entity.id
_entity.type
_entity.pdbx_description
1 polymer ?
#
loop_
_entity_poly.entity_id
_entity_poly.type
_entity_poly.pdbx_seq_one_letter_code
_entity_poly.pdbx_strand_id
1 'polypeptide(L)'
;MTNTPDMLRAMAGQIRALGVRPELEVFDFGHLVMVKDLIREGLVEEPVLIQLCMGIPYGAPDDPLTFMALVNALPAGAIFSAFSSGRRQLPYVALAAIAGGNVRVGLEDNIWLDKGVLATNARLVERARTILEAMGARILTPDEVRARLALRKH
;
A
#
# COMPACT_ATOMS: atom_id res chain seq x y z
N MET A 1 -14.52 13.81 0.79
CA MET A 1 -13.95 13.87 2.15
C MET A 1 -12.77 14.83 2.09
N THR A 2 -12.65 15.76 3.03
CA THR A 2 -11.52 16.71 3.06
C THR A 2 -10.69 16.40 4.30
N ASN A 3 -9.41 16.08 4.10
CA ASN A 3 -8.46 15.87 5.20
C ASN A 3 -7.47 17.04 5.21
N THR A 4 -7.58 17.90 6.22
CA THR A 4 -6.58 18.95 6.42
C THR A 4 -5.33 18.39 7.11
N PRO A 5 -4.16 19.03 6.98
CA PRO A 5 -2.95 18.62 7.70
C PRO A 5 -3.17 18.51 9.22
N ASP A 6 -3.94 19.39 9.82
CA ASP A 6 -4.23 19.35 11.28
C ASP A 6 -5.12 18.18 11.65
N MET A 7 -6.10 17.81 10.81
CA MET A 7 -6.92 16.62 11.00
C MET A 7 -6.06 15.36 10.91
N LEU A 8 -5.13 15.28 9.96
CA LEU A 8 -4.22 14.14 9.81
C LEU A 8 -3.30 14.00 11.03
N ARG A 9 -2.77 15.11 11.58
CA ARG A 9 -2.00 15.11 12.82
C ARG A 9 -2.82 14.62 14.02
N ALA A 10 -4.05 15.13 14.16
CA ALA A 10 -4.95 14.69 15.23
C ALA A 10 -5.27 13.19 15.13
N MET A 11 -5.58 12.69 13.92
CA MET A 11 -5.84 11.26 13.68
C MET A 11 -4.61 10.41 14.00
N ALA A 12 -3.42 10.79 13.52
CA ALA A 12 -2.18 10.07 13.78
C ALA A 12 -1.88 10.00 15.29
N GLY A 13 -2.08 11.11 16.03
CA GLY A 13 -1.95 11.16 17.47
C GLY A 13 -2.92 10.22 18.20
N GLN A 14 -4.17 10.15 17.77
CA GLN A 14 -5.17 9.23 18.33
C GLN A 14 -4.82 7.77 18.06
N ILE A 15 -4.44 7.43 16.81
CA ILE A 15 -4.03 6.09 16.42
C ILE A 15 -2.83 5.63 17.26
N ARG A 16 -1.83 6.51 17.43
CA ARG A 16 -0.67 6.25 18.27
C ARG A 16 -1.05 6.01 19.73
N ALA A 17 -1.94 6.83 20.30
CA ALA A 17 -2.41 6.68 21.68
C ALA A 17 -3.12 5.35 21.92
N LEU A 18 -3.78 4.79 20.91
CA LEU A 18 -4.42 3.48 20.94
C LEU A 18 -3.44 2.31 20.75
N GLY A 19 -2.16 2.58 20.47
CA GLY A 19 -1.16 1.55 20.19
C GLY A 19 -1.39 0.81 18.87
N VAL A 20 -2.16 1.39 17.96
CA VAL A 20 -2.45 0.83 16.63
C VAL A 20 -1.42 1.34 15.62
N ARG A 21 -1.02 0.50 14.68
CA ARG A 21 -0.13 0.88 13.58
C ARG A 21 -0.96 1.32 12.38
N PRO A 22 -0.82 2.57 11.91
CA PRO A 22 -1.50 3.03 10.69
C PRO A 22 -0.80 2.50 9.44
N GLU A 23 -1.56 2.21 8.40
CA GLU A 23 -1.10 2.16 7.03
C GLU A 23 -1.48 3.50 6.36
N LEU A 24 -0.51 4.16 5.75
CA LEU A 24 -0.66 5.51 5.21
C LEU A 24 -0.88 5.46 3.71
N GLU A 25 -2.09 5.77 3.25
CA GLU A 25 -2.42 5.81 1.83
C GLU A 25 -1.87 7.07 1.16
N VAL A 26 -1.04 6.86 0.13
CA VAL A 26 -0.37 7.91 -0.64
C VAL A 26 -0.87 7.86 -2.09
N PHE A 27 -1.51 8.93 -2.53
CA PHE A 27 -2.10 9.04 -3.87
C PHE A 27 -1.24 9.91 -4.80
N ASP A 28 -0.29 10.66 -4.26
CA ASP A 28 0.66 11.50 -5.01
C ASP A 28 1.88 11.89 -4.15
N PHE A 29 2.82 12.65 -4.75
CA PHE A 29 4.01 13.11 -4.05
C PHE A 29 3.69 14.07 -2.88
N GLY A 30 2.63 14.88 -2.96
CA GLY A 30 2.24 15.79 -1.89
C GLY A 30 1.84 15.03 -0.63
N HIS A 31 1.10 13.92 -0.79
CA HIS A 31 0.78 13.03 0.33
C HIS A 31 2.03 12.41 0.95
N LEU A 32 3.03 12.04 0.13
CA LEU A 32 4.28 11.48 0.64
C LEU A 32 5.09 12.52 1.44
N VAL A 33 5.04 13.80 1.05
CA VAL A 33 5.62 14.90 1.85
C VAL A 33 4.93 14.97 3.21
N MET A 34 3.60 14.92 3.26
CA MET A 34 2.84 14.92 4.52
C MET A 34 3.17 13.73 5.39
N VAL A 35 3.34 12.54 4.82
CA VAL A 35 3.79 11.34 5.55
C VAL A 35 5.15 11.58 6.22
N LYS A 36 6.11 12.17 5.49
CA LYS A 36 7.44 12.50 6.03
C LYS A 36 7.37 13.52 7.17
N ASP A 37 6.43 14.46 7.10
CA ASP A 37 6.19 15.42 8.18
C ASP A 37 5.66 14.72 9.44
N LEU A 38 4.66 13.83 9.31
CA LEU A 38 4.11 13.06 10.43
C LEU A 38 5.19 12.18 11.11
N ILE A 39 6.09 11.59 10.33
CA ILE A 39 7.23 10.82 10.86
C ILE A 39 8.17 11.73 11.64
N ARG A 40 8.55 12.89 11.09
CA ARG A 40 9.46 13.86 11.72
C ARG A 40 8.86 14.42 13.02
N GLU A 41 7.55 14.59 13.05
CA GLU A 41 6.81 15.04 14.24
C GLU A 41 6.62 13.91 15.29
N GLY A 42 7.08 12.68 15.00
CA GLY A 42 6.97 11.54 15.91
C GLY A 42 5.54 11.01 16.08
N LEU A 43 4.64 11.33 15.13
CA LEU A 43 3.25 10.89 15.16
C LEU A 43 3.05 9.51 14.53
N VAL A 44 4.01 9.04 13.73
CA VAL A 44 4.02 7.71 13.11
C VAL A 44 5.31 6.99 13.52
N GLU A 45 5.16 5.81 14.12
CA GLU A 45 6.26 4.99 14.64
C GLU A 45 6.74 3.98 13.59
N GLU A 46 8.03 3.65 13.63
CA GLU A 46 8.60 2.59 12.79
C GLU A 46 8.16 1.17 13.22
N PRO A 47 8.11 0.22 12.27
CA PRO A 47 8.23 0.41 10.83
C PRO A 47 7.03 1.17 10.25
N VAL A 48 7.31 2.14 9.39
CA VAL A 48 6.27 2.93 8.72
C VAL A 48 5.67 2.11 7.58
N LEU A 49 4.33 2.00 7.57
CA LEU A 49 3.59 1.31 6.52
C LEU A 49 3.01 2.33 5.54
N ILE A 50 3.31 2.18 4.26
CA ILE A 50 2.83 3.07 3.20
C ILE A 50 2.15 2.24 2.11
N GLN A 51 0.94 2.65 1.74
CA GLN A 51 0.22 2.13 0.58
C GLN A 51 0.32 3.13 -0.56
N LEU A 52 0.99 2.76 -1.66
CA LEU A 52 1.00 3.56 -2.89
C LEU A 52 -0.24 3.26 -3.72
N CYS A 53 -1.14 4.23 -3.81
CA CYS A 53 -2.45 4.11 -4.47
C CYS A 53 -2.36 4.74 -5.86
N MET A 54 -2.18 3.93 -6.90
CA MET A 54 -1.90 4.40 -8.25
C MET A 54 -3.13 4.36 -9.16
N GLY A 55 -3.17 5.24 -10.15
CA GLY A 55 -4.24 5.26 -11.16
C GLY A 55 -5.59 5.76 -10.67
N ILE A 56 -5.63 6.42 -9.52
CA ILE A 56 -6.83 7.10 -9.01
C ILE A 56 -6.97 8.45 -9.73
N PRO A 57 -8.18 8.85 -10.13
CA PRO A 57 -8.40 10.15 -10.77
C PRO A 57 -7.81 11.30 -9.95
N TYR A 58 -7.02 12.15 -10.60
CA TYR A 58 -6.30 13.29 -10.01
C TYR A 58 -5.18 12.92 -9.01
N GLY A 59 -4.89 11.63 -8.82
CA GLY A 59 -3.70 11.15 -8.12
C GLY A 59 -2.55 10.83 -9.08
N ALA A 60 -1.54 10.14 -8.58
CA ALA A 60 -0.40 9.70 -9.37
C ALA A 60 -0.82 8.73 -10.49
N PRO A 61 -0.40 8.97 -11.74
CA PRO A 61 -0.61 8.02 -12.84
C PRO A 61 0.04 6.66 -12.54
N ASP A 62 -0.55 5.60 -13.06
CA ASP A 62 -0.10 4.23 -12.83
C ASP A 62 0.94 3.73 -13.87
N ASP A 63 1.65 4.64 -14.50
CA ASP A 63 2.80 4.27 -15.33
C ASP A 63 4.01 3.86 -14.49
N PRO A 64 4.88 2.97 -15.00
CA PRO A 64 6.02 2.47 -14.24
C PRO A 64 7.02 3.53 -13.80
N LEU A 65 7.20 4.62 -14.55
CA LEU A 65 8.17 5.67 -14.21
C LEU A 65 7.68 6.48 -13.00
N THR A 66 6.43 6.90 -13.00
CA THR A 66 5.81 7.60 -11.88
C THR A 66 5.80 6.71 -10.62
N PHE A 67 5.47 5.43 -10.76
CA PHE A 67 5.52 4.48 -9.66
C PHE A 67 6.93 4.37 -9.06
N MET A 68 7.95 4.14 -9.90
CA MET A 68 9.33 4.04 -9.42
C MET A 68 9.85 5.34 -8.82
N ALA A 69 9.40 6.50 -9.30
CA ALA A 69 9.74 7.78 -8.69
C ALA A 69 9.16 7.89 -7.26
N LEU A 70 7.91 7.45 -7.02
CA LEU A 70 7.33 7.38 -5.68
C LEU A 70 8.08 6.37 -4.79
N VAL A 71 8.40 5.18 -5.30
CA VAL A 71 9.19 4.18 -4.56
C VAL A 71 10.53 4.75 -4.13
N ASN A 72 11.25 5.42 -5.03
CA ASN A 72 12.56 6.04 -4.72
C ASN A 72 12.44 7.22 -3.72
N ALA A 73 11.27 7.81 -3.60
CA ALA A 73 11.01 8.91 -2.68
C ALA A 73 10.51 8.45 -1.29
N LEU A 74 10.28 7.14 -1.08
CA LEU A 74 9.86 6.62 0.22
C LEU A 74 10.87 6.94 1.32
N PRO A 75 10.41 7.10 2.58
CA PRO A 75 11.31 7.16 3.72
C PRO A 75 12.18 5.90 3.83
N ALA A 76 13.42 6.05 4.25
CA ALA A 76 14.31 4.91 4.47
C ALA A 76 13.69 3.92 5.48
N GLY A 77 13.73 2.63 5.19
CA GLY A 77 13.16 1.59 6.04
C GLY A 77 11.64 1.44 6.01
N ALA A 78 10.93 2.26 5.24
CA ALA A 78 9.48 2.09 5.09
C ALA A 78 9.15 0.74 4.44
N ILE A 79 8.12 0.09 4.97
CA ILE A 79 7.51 -1.09 4.34
C ILE A 79 6.34 -0.59 3.50
N PHE A 80 6.35 -0.88 2.21
CA PHE A 80 5.27 -0.41 1.35
C PHE A 80 4.53 -1.55 0.67
N SER A 81 3.29 -1.27 0.33
CA SER A 81 2.46 -2.00 -0.60
C SER A 81 2.03 -1.09 -1.74
N ALA A 82 1.65 -1.66 -2.87
CA ALA A 82 1.14 -0.89 -3.97
C ALA A 82 0.03 -1.62 -4.73
N PHE A 83 -0.88 -0.82 -5.29
CA PHE A 83 -1.88 -1.28 -6.23
C PHE A 83 -2.15 -0.23 -7.31
N SER A 84 -2.79 -0.64 -8.39
CA SER A 84 -3.42 0.26 -9.35
C SER A 84 -4.91 -0.08 -9.49
N SER A 85 -5.72 0.95 -9.69
CA SER A 85 -7.16 0.77 -9.87
C SER A 85 -7.51 0.14 -11.23
N GLY A 86 -8.60 -0.65 -11.25
CA GLY A 86 -9.16 -1.23 -12.46
C GLY A 86 -8.29 -2.31 -13.10
N ARG A 87 -8.20 -2.30 -14.42
CA ARG A 87 -7.55 -3.37 -15.21
C ARG A 87 -6.05 -3.55 -14.93
N ARG A 88 -5.40 -2.56 -14.36
CA ARG A 88 -3.98 -2.63 -14.02
C ARG A 88 -3.69 -3.24 -12.66
N GLN A 89 -4.71 -3.55 -11.85
CA GLN A 89 -4.51 -4.15 -10.53
C GLN A 89 -3.65 -5.42 -10.59
N LEU A 90 -3.97 -6.37 -11.46
CA LEU A 90 -3.22 -7.63 -11.56
C LEU A 90 -1.80 -7.47 -12.15
N PRO A 91 -1.57 -6.68 -13.23
CA PRO A 91 -0.21 -6.34 -13.65
C PRO A 91 0.61 -5.63 -12.57
N TYR A 92 -0.03 -4.82 -11.73
CA TYR A 92 0.63 -4.12 -10.62
C TYR A 92 1.16 -5.05 -9.52
N VAL A 93 0.58 -6.26 -9.37
CA VAL A 93 1.11 -7.29 -8.47
C VAL A 93 2.57 -7.59 -8.80
N ALA A 94 2.87 -7.81 -10.09
CA ALA A 94 4.25 -8.08 -10.52
C ALA A 94 5.14 -6.83 -10.35
N LEU A 95 4.67 -5.67 -10.74
CA LEU A 95 5.43 -4.42 -10.66
C LEU A 95 5.79 -4.05 -9.23
N ALA A 96 4.84 -4.13 -8.30
CA ALA A 96 5.08 -3.86 -6.88
C ALA A 96 6.10 -4.83 -6.28
N ALA A 97 5.99 -6.12 -6.60
CA ALA A 97 6.93 -7.14 -6.12
C ALA A 97 8.36 -6.92 -6.66
N ILE A 98 8.51 -6.58 -7.94
CA ILE A 98 9.82 -6.26 -8.55
C ILE A 98 10.44 -5.04 -7.87
N ALA A 99 9.64 -4.06 -7.49
CA ALA A 99 10.10 -2.87 -6.77
C ALA A 99 10.42 -3.13 -5.27
N GLY A 100 10.26 -4.36 -4.78
CA GLY A 100 10.52 -4.74 -3.38
C GLY A 100 9.35 -4.48 -2.42
N GLY A 101 8.17 -4.16 -2.94
CA GLY A 101 6.95 -3.91 -2.18
C GLY A 101 6.09 -5.14 -1.96
N ASN A 102 5.08 -4.96 -1.12
CA ASN A 102 3.96 -5.87 -0.98
C ASN A 102 2.85 -5.49 -1.97
N VAL A 103 1.81 -6.29 -2.06
CA VAL A 103 0.73 -6.12 -3.04
C VAL A 103 -0.63 -6.04 -2.37
N ARG A 104 -1.53 -5.26 -2.97
CA ARG A 104 -2.94 -5.22 -2.61
C ARG A 104 -3.79 -5.57 -3.82
N VAL A 105 -4.80 -6.42 -3.61
CA VAL A 105 -5.85 -6.73 -4.59
C VAL A 105 -7.20 -6.82 -3.90
N GLY A 106 -8.27 -6.49 -4.59
CA GLY A 106 -9.62 -6.59 -4.05
C GLY A 106 -10.66 -5.91 -4.93
N LEU A 107 -11.93 -6.16 -4.60
CA LEU A 107 -13.09 -5.64 -5.34
C LEU A 107 -13.30 -4.13 -5.15
N GLU A 108 -12.68 -3.52 -4.14
CA GLU A 108 -12.67 -2.06 -3.97
C GLU A 108 -12.01 -1.38 -5.18
N ASP A 109 -10.93 -1.98 -5.68
CA ASP A 109 -10.09 -1.37 -6.71
C ASP A 109 -10.35 -1.96 -8.11
N ASN A 110 -10.85 -3.21 -8.22
CA ASN A 110 -11.08 -3.89 -9.49
C ASN A 110 -12.14 -5.00 -9.37
N ILE A 111 -13.17 -4.93 -10.19
CA ILE A 111 -14.26 -5.94 -10.23
C ILE A 111 -14.05 -7.04 -11.27
N TRP A 112 -12.94 -7.01 -12.03
CA TRP A 112 -12.69 -7.93 -13.13
C TRP A 112 -11.52 -8.86 -12.86
N LEU A 113 -11.73 -10.15 -13.03
CA LEU A 113 -10.64 -11.15 -13.04
C LEU A 113 -9.99 -11.26 -14.42
N ASP A 114 -10.83 -11.20 -15.46
CA ASP A 114 -10.45 -11.26 -16.86
C ASP A 114 -11.45 -10.45 -17.71
N LYS A 115 -11.20 -10.30 -19.01
CA LYS A 115 -12.12 -9.59 -19.90
C LYS A 115 -13.51 -10.27 -19.89
N GLY A 116 -14.52 -9.56 -19.40
CA GLY A 116 -15.89 -10.06 -19.29
C GLY A 116 -16.13 -11.06 -18.16
N VAL A 117 -15.16 -11.33 -17.30
CA VAL A 117 -15.27 -12.25 -16.16
C VAL A 117 -15.18 -11.46 -14.86
N LEU A 118 -16.29 -11.42 -14.12
CA LEU A 118 -16.31 -10.78 -12.79
C LEU A 118 -15.45 -11.57 -11.79
N ALA A 119 -14.80 -10.83 -10.91
CA ALA A 119 -14.00 -11.38 -9.84
C ALA A 119 -14.78 -11.56 -8.54
N THR A 120 -14.21 -12.34 -7.63
CA THR A 120 -14.45 -12.28 -6.19
C THR A 120 -13.14 -11.92 -5.50
N ASN A 121 -13.19 -11.43 -4.26
CA ASN A 121 -11.96 -11.16 -3.49
C ASN A 121 -11.05 -12.41 -3.44
N ALA A 122 -11.61 -13.58 -3.18
CA ALA A 122 -10.85 -14.84 -3.16
C ALA A 122 -10.12 -15.10 -4.48
N ARG A 123 -10.80 -14.96 -5.63
CA ARG A 123 -10.18 -15.19 -6.95
C ARG A 123 -9.09 -14.16 -7.28
N LEU A 124 -9.25 -12.90 -6.85
CA LEU A 124 -8.19 -11.88 -7.01
C LEU A 124 -6.97 -12.22 -6.17
N VAL A 125 -7.16 -12.64 -4.92
CA VAL A 125 -6.06 -13.08 -4.03
C VAL A 125 -5.36 -14.33 -4.59
N GLU A 126 -6.11 -15.32 -5.04
CA GLU A 126 -5.55 -16.53 -5.69
C GLU A 126 -4.72 -16.18 -6.95
N ARG A 127 -5.22 -15.25 -7.78
CA ARG A 127 -4.51 -14.79 -8.97
C ARG A 127 -3.23 -14.03 -8.59
N ALA A 128 -3.29 -13.14 -7.60
CA ALA A 128 -2.12 -12.42 -7.10
C ALA A 128 -1.06 -13.38 -6.54
N ARG A 129 -1.48 -14.38 -5.74
CA ARG A 129 -0.61 -15.43 -5.24
C ARG A 129 0.07 -16.19 -6.39
N THR A 130 -0.69 -16.63 -7.39
CA THR A 130 -0.15 -17.34 -8.56
C THR A 130 0.92 -16.52 -9.28
N ILE A 131 0.69 -15.21 -9.48
CA ILE A 131 1.66 -14.32 -10.10
C ILE A 131 2.95 -14.26 -9.26
N LEU A 132 2.84 -14.03 -7.96
CA LEU A 132 3.99 -13.91 -7.07
C LEU A 132 4.79 -15.21 -6.99
N GLU A 133 4.14 -16.36 -6.84
CA GLU A 133 4.78 -17.67 -6.79
C GLU A 133 5.48 -18.00 -8.13
N ALA A 134 4.87 -17.64 -9.27
CA ALA A 134 5.51 -17.79 -10.59
C ALA A 134 6.77 -16.92 -10.76
N MET A 135 6.88 -15.81 -10.03
CA MET A 135 8.05 -14.96 -9.96
C MET A 135 9.12 -15.46 -8.94
N GLY A 136 8.87 -16.58 -8.26
CA GLY A 136 9.73 -17.11 -7.21
C GLY A 136 9.57 -16.41 -5.86
N ALA A 137 8.56 -15.58 -5.67
CA ALA A 137 8.26 -14.95 -4.39
C ALA A 137 7.50 -15.91 -3.47
N ARG A 138 7.67 -15.75 -2.17
CA ARG A 138 6.95 -16.50 -1.14
C ARG A 138 5.94 -15.60 -0.43
N ILE A 139 4.74 -16.10 -0.24
CA ILE A 139 3.74 -15.44 0.59
C ILE A 139 4.07 -15.70 2.06
N LEU A 140 4.14 -14.63 2.86
CA LEU A 140 4.36 -14.71 4.29
C LEU A 140 3.11 -15.22 5.02
N THR A 141 3.30 -15.98 6.08
CA THR A 141 2.23 -16.35 7.00
C THR A 141 1.78 -15.14 7.83
N PRO A 142 0.57 -15.16 8.41
CA PRO A 142 0.10 -14.08 9.28
C PRO A 142 1.04 -13.80 10.47
N ASP A 143 1.67 -14.84 11.04
CA ASP A 143 2.59 -14.66 12.17
C ASP A 143 3.91 -14.02 11.73
N GLU A 144 4.44 -14.39 10.57
CA GLU A 144 5.61 -13.73 9.97
C GLU A 144 5.32 -12.25 9.67
N VAL A 145 4.13 -11.94 9.15
CA VAL A 145 3.71 -10.55 8.90
C VAL A 145 3.60 -9.77 10.22
N ARG A 146 2.97 -10.33 11.25
CA ARG A 146 2.88 -9.68 12.57
C ARG A 146 4.27 -9.39 13.15
N ALA A 147 5.17 -10.35 13.07
CA ALA A 147 6.54 -10.18 13.54
C ALA A 147 7.28 -9.08 12.75
N ARG A 148 7.19 -9.10 11.41
CA ARG A 148 7.85 -8.13 10.52
C ARG A 148 7.34 -6.71 10.73
N LEU A 149 6.03 -6.56 11.00
CA LEU A 149 5.38 -5.27 11.20
C LEU A 149 5.38 -4.84 12.68
N ALA A 150 5.98 -5.62 13.58
CA ALA A 150 5.97 -5.37 15.02
C ALA A 150 4.55 -5.12 15.58
N LEU A 151 3.56 -5.89 15.11
CA LEU A 151 2.18 -5.75 15.57
C LEU A 151 2.03 -6.35 16.97
N ARG A 152 1.35 -5.60 17.86
CA ARG A 152 1.02 -6.09 19.20
C ARG A 152 -0.14 -7.09 19.12
N LYS A 153 -0.04 -8.20 19.85
CA LYS A 153 -1.21 -9.04 20.15
C LYS A 153 -1.98 -8.35 21.26
N HIS A 154 -3.23 -8.06 21.03
CA HIS A 154 -4.19 -7.70 22.07
C HIS A 154 -4.96 -8.94 22.47
#